data_ea11f93467445f67666b5a1d07c05f11
#
_entry.id   ea11f93467445f67666b5a1d07c05f11
#
_cell.length_a   1.000
_cell.length_b   1.000
_cell.length_c   1.000
_cell.angle_alpha   90.00
_cell.angle_beta   90.00
_cell.angle_gamma   90.00
#
_symmetry.space_group_name_H-M   'P 1'
#
loop_
_entity.id
_entity.type
_entity.pdbx_description
1 polymer ?
#
loop_
_entity_poly.entity_id
_entity_poly.type
_entity_poly.pdbx_seq_one_letter_code
_entity_poly.pdbx_strand_id
1 'polypeptide(L)'
;CALSGGVDSSVLAAMLAKAIGKQLTCVFVDHGLLRKNEKEEVCAVFGPGNSNGFDINFICVDARERYFSKLKGVTEPERKRKIIGEEFIRVFEEQAKQIGKVDFLAQGTIYPDVVESGLGGESTVIKSHHNVGGLPDTVDFKELVEPLRNLFKDEVRQAGRELGLPEYLVSRQPFPGPGLGIRIIGEVTPEKVAIVQDADAIWREEIAKAGLDKEISQYYAALTNMHSVGVMGDERTYDYAVALRAVTTTDFMTAESYNMPWDVLGTVTSRIVNEVKHVNRVFY
;
A
#
# COMPACT_ATOMS: atom_id res chain seq x y z
N CYS A 1 5.16 15.21 7.72
CA CYS A 1 4.13 14.23 7.41
C CYS A 1 4.75 12.99 6.79
N ALA A 2 4.40 11.80 7.29
CA ALA A 2 4.74 10.54 6.63
C ALA A 2 3.70 10.25 5.53
N LEU A 3 4.15 10.17 4.28
CA LEU A 3 3.30 9.90 3.13
C LEU A 3 3.50 8.44 2.70
N SER A 4 2.50 7.59 2.97
CA SER A 4 2.57 6.16 2.64
C SER A 4 2.08 5.83 1.22
N GLY A 5 1.55 6.79 0.48
CA GLY A 5 0.85 6.56 -0.78
C GLY A 5 -0.60 6.06 -0.64
N GLY A 6 -1.05 5.78 0.58
CA GLY A 6 -2.45 5.46 0.87
C GLY A 6 -3.37 6.69 0.79
N VAL A 7 -4.67 6.46 0.67
CA VAL A 7 -5.69 7.52 0.56
C VAL A 7 -5.58 8.53 1.71
N ASP A 8 -5.52 8.04 2.95
CA ASP A 8 -5.59 8.90 4.14
C ASP A 8 -4.38 9.82 4.25
N SER A 9 -3.18 9.30 4.09
CA SER A 9 -1.95 10.11 4.09
C SER A 9 -1.90 11.09 2.92
N SER A 10 -2.47 10.73 1.76
CA SER A 10 -2.52 11.61 0.60
C SER A 10 -3.54 12.75 0.79
N VAL A 11 -4.70 12.47 1.38
CA VAL A 11 -5.70 13.50 1.70
C VAL A 11 -5.16 14.44 2.77
N LEU A 12 -4.51 13.90 3.80
CA LEU A 12 -3.81 14.71 4.81
C LEU A 12 -2.78 15.64 4.18
N ALA A 13 -1.90 15.09 3.31
CA ALA A 13 -0.88 15.89 2.65
C ALA A 13 -1.48 17.00 1.78
N ALA A 14 -2.53 16.72 1.02
CA ALA A 14 -3.23 17.71 0.20
C ALA A 14 -3.92 18.79 1.04
N MET A 15 -4.55 18.41 2.16
CA MET A 15 -5.18 19.34 3.09
C MET A 15 -4.14 20.31 3.69
N LEU A 16 -3.04 19.75 4.21
CA LEU A 16 -1.97 20.54 4.81
C LEU A 16 -1.23 21.38 3.76
N ALA A 17 -1.05 20.87 2.54
CA ALA A 17 -0.48 21.62 1.44
C ALA A 17 -1.26 22.93 1.16
N LYS A 18 -2.60 22.85 1.16
CA LYS A 18 -3.45 24.03 1.00
C LYS A 18 -3.44 24.97 2.21
N ALA A 19 -3.28 24.43 3.41
CA ALA A 19 -3.32 25.21 4.65
C ALA A 19 -2.00 25.95 4.92
N ILE A 20 -0.85 25.30 4.75
CA ILE A 20 0.47 25.78 5.19
C ILE A 20 1.55 25.75 4.11
N GLY A 21 1.27 25.23 2.92
CA GLY A 21 2.18 25.24 1.78
C GLY A 21 3.56 24.67 2.12
N LYS A 22 4.61 25.42 1.80
CA LYS A 22 6.03 25.03 2.02
C LYS A 22 6.46 24.83 3.48
N GLN A 23 5.61 25.13 4.44
CA GLN A 23 5.88 24.75 5.83
C GLN A 23 5.69 23.24 6.03
N LEU A 24 5.01 22.55 5.09
CA LEU A 24 4.84 21.12 5.09
C LEU A 24 6.01 20.42 4.40
N THR A 25 6.60 19.46 5.10
CA THR A 25 7.52 18.49 4.52
C THR A 25 6.88 17.11 4.55
N CYS A 26 6.70 16.50 3.38
CA CYS A 26 6.23 15.13 3.22
C CYS A 26 7.39 14.20 2.90
N VAL A 27 7.51 13.12 3.66
CA VAL A 27 8.50 12.05 3.43
C VAL A 27 7.78 10.83 2.89
N PHE A 28 8.09 10.45 1.66
CA PHE A 28 7.61 9.23 1.01
C PHE A 28 8.75 8.22 0.94
N VAL A 29 8.51 6.99 1.40
CA VAL A 29 9.52 5.93 1.41
C VAL A 29 9.20 4.88 0.36
N ASP A 30 10.05 4.78 -0.66
CA ASP A 30 10.04 3.65 -1.58
C ASP A 30 10.80 2.48 -0.95
N HIS A 31 10.06 1.58 -0.35
CA HIS A 31 10.59 0.37 0.29
C HIS A 31 10.67 -0.82 -0.69
N GLY A 32 10.35 -0.63 -1.96
CA GLY A 32 10.37 -1.70 -2.97
C GLY A 32 9.21 -2.70 -2.90
N LEU A 33 8.24 -2.51 -1.99
CA LEU A 33 7.09 -3.40 -1.80
C LEU A 33 5.77 -2.72 -2.19
N LEU A 34 5.86 -1.63 -2.95
CA LEU A 34 4.72 -0.88 -3.48
C LEU A 34 4.08 -1.63 -4.66
N ARG A 35 2.84 -1.27 -4.99
CA ARG A 35 2.21 -1.70 -6.25
C ARG A 35 2.99 -1.16 -7.46
N LYS A 36 2.75 -1.79 -8.61
CA LYS A 36 3.29 -1.29 -9.89
C LYS A 36 2.89 0.17 -10.11
N ASN A 37 3.84 1.01 -10.45
CA ASN A 37 3.71 2.46 -10.71
C ASN A 37 3.24 3.33 -9.53
N GLU A 38 3.08 2.77 -8.33
CA GLU A 38 2.56 3.52 -7.18
C GLU A 38 3.49 4.67 -6.75
N LYS A 39 4.81 4.46 -6.82
CA LYS A 39 5.80 5.51 -6.58
C LYS A 39 5.65 6.65 -7.57
N GLU A 40 5.57 6.33 -8.85
CA GLU A 40 5.44 7.31 -9.93
C GLU A 40 4.15 8.11 -9.79
N GLU A 41 3.05 7.45 -9.44
CA GLU A 41 1.75 8.08 -9.18
C GLU A 41 1.80 9.08 -8.02
N VAL A 42 2.43 8.70 -6.89
CA VAL A 42 2.58 9.59 -5.73
C VAL A 42 3.50 10.75 -6.07
N CYS A 43 4.63 10.50 -6.73
CA CYS A 43 5.56 11.53 -7.16
C CYS A 43 4.93 12.51 -8.16
N ALA A 44 4.07 12.04 -9.06
CA ALA A 44 3.35 12.90 -10.00
C ALA A 44 2.38 13.85 -9.30
N VAL A 45 1.79 13.44 -8.18
CA VAL A 45 0.84 14.26 -7.42
C VAL A 45 1.52 15.24 -6.48
N PHE A 46 2.58 14.83 -5.78
CA PHE A 46 3.20 15.62 -4.70
C PHE A 46 4.63 16.03 -4.98
N GLY A 47 5.28 15.46 -5.99
CA GLY A 47 6.66 15.73 -6.32
C GLY A 47 6.88 17.13 -6.93
N PRO A 48 8.14 17.54 -7.10
CA PRO A 48 8.46 18.82 -7.73
C PRO A 48 7.87 18.94 -9.14
N GLY A 49 7.24 20.07 -9.43
CA GLY A 49 6.62 20.34 -10.73
C GLY A 49 5.29 19.62 -10.96
N ASN A 50 4.64 19.11 -9.89
CA ASN A 50 3.33 18.48 -9.99
C ASN A 50 2.28 19.44 -10.60
N SER A 51 1.35 18.87 -11.37
CA SER A 51 0.26 19.62 -12.03
C SER A 51 -0.91 19.94 -11.08
N ASN A 52 -0.94 19.37 -9.90
CA ASN A 52 -2.05 19.50 -8.94
C ASN A 52 -1.92 20.76 -8.06
N GLY A 53 -0.80 21.49 -8.16
CA GLY A 53 -0.59 22.75 -7.45
C GLY A 53 -0.28 22.59 -5.96
N PHE A 54 0.18 21.42 -5.51
CA PHE A 54 0.62 21.21 -4.14
C PHE A 54 2.07 21.68 -3.98
N ASP A 55 2.24 22.90 -3.46
CA ASP A 55 3.55 23.52 -3.21
C ASP A 55 4.07 23.14 -1.82
N ILE A 56 4.71 21.99 -1.71
CA ILE A 56 5.25 21.42 -0.46
C ILE A 56 6.71 21.02 -0.62
N ASN A 57 7.39 20.77 0.50
CA ASN A 57 8.68 20.09 0.49
C ASN A 57 8.42 18.57 0.40
N PHE A 58 8.78 17.96 -0.73
CA PHE A 58 8.58 16.53 -0.96
C PHE A 58 9.93 15.82 -0.99
N ILE A 59 10.09 14.81 -0.13
CA ILE A 59 11.27 13.96 -0.04
C ILE A 59 10.84 12.53 -0.40
N CYS A 60 11.43 11.98 -1.47
CA CYS A 60 11.27 10.59 -1.84
C CYS A 60 12.55 9.82 -1.49
N VAL A 61 12.46 8.90 -0.54
CA VAL A 61 13.59 8.10 -0.07
C VAL A 61 13.58 6.75 -0.77
N ASP A 62 14.65 6.42 -1.50
CA ASP A 62 14.85 5.07 -2.02
C ASP A 62 15.47 4.20 -0.91
N ALA A 63 14.68 3.32 -0.34
CA ALA A 63 15.09 2.39 0.70
C ALA A 63 15.01 0.91 0.26
N ARG A 64 14.80 0.64 -1.03
CA ARG A 64 14.56 -0.72 -1.58
C ARG A 64 15.60 -1.73 -1.15
N GLU A 65 16.88 -1.43 -1.36
CA GLU A 65 17.98 -2.33 -1.00
C GLU A 65 18.01 -2.64 0.50
N ARG A 66 17.75 -1.63 1.32
CA ARG A 66 17.70 -1.75 2.77
C ARG A 66 16.60 -2.71 3.23
N TYR A 67 15.38 -2.59 2.68
CA TYR A 67 14.28 -3.49 3.00
C TYR A 67 14.52 -4.91 2.52
N PHE A 68 14.97 -5.10 1.28
CA PHE A 68 15.28 -6.43 0.76
C PHE A 68 16.40 -7.11 1.56
N SER A 69 17.42 -6.37 1.97
CA SER A 69 18.48 -6.89 2.83
C SER A 69 17.96 -7.40 4.18
N LYS A 70 17.03 -6.65 4.80
CA LYS A 70 16.42 -7.02 6.09
C LYS A 70 15.44 -8.19 5.99
N LEU A 71 14.79 -8.34 4.84
CA LEU A 71 13.80 -9.40 4.58
C LEU A 71 14.45 -10.69 4.06
N LYS A 72 15.75 -10.69 3.78
CA LYS A 72 16.46 -11.86 3.29
C LYS A 72 16.33 -13.04 4.26
N GLY A 73 15.85 -14.18 3.75
CA GLY A 73 15.60 -15.40 4.52
C GLY A 73 14.40 -15.35 5.48
N VAL A 74 13.62 -14.25 5.47
CA VAL A 74 12.45 -14.12 6.33
C VAL A 74 11.21 -14.64 5.58
N THR A 75 10.61 -15.72 6.09
CA THR A 75 9.46 -16.38 5.46
C THR A 75 8.17 -16.19 6.24
N GLU A 76 8.26 -15.97 7.54
CA GLU A 76 7.11 -15.89 8.43
C GLU A 76 6.43 -14.51 8.30
N PRO A 77 5.08 -14.47 8.03
CA PRO A 77 4.36 -13.23 7.70
C PRO A 77 4.42 -12.16 8.79
N GLU A 78 4.27 -12.55 10.05
CA GLU A 78 4.29 -11.62 11.17
C GLU A 78 5.67 -10.99 11.37
N ARG A 79 6.72 -11.77 11.16
CA ARG A 79 8.09 -11.28 11.23
C ARG A 79 8.39 -10.31 10.10
N LYS A 80 7.92 -10.58 8.87
CA LYS A 80 8.01 -9.62 7.76
C LYS A 80 7.35 -8.29 8.13
N ARG A 81 6.12 -8.36 8.66
CA ARG A 81 5.35 -7.19 9.04
C ARG A 81 6.08 -6.33 10.07
N LYS A 82 6.64 -6.94 11.10
CA LYS A 82 7.44 -6.26 12.13
C LYS A 82 8.67 -5.57 11.54
N ILE A 83 9.44 -6.31 10.74
CA ILE A 83 10.64 -5.76 10.09
C ILE A 83 10.30 -4.56 9.21
N ILE A 84 9.26 -4.67 8.38
CA ILE A 84 8.84 -3.60 7.47
C ILE A 84 8.39 -2.37 8.26
N GLY A 85 7.59 -2.55 9.31
CA GLY A 85 7.13 -1.46 10.17
C GLY A 85 8.27 -0.77 10.93
N GLU A 86 9.14 -1.53 11.58
CA GLU A 86 10.30 -1.00 12.30
C GLU A 86 11.24 -0.22 11.37
N GLU A 87 11.47 -0.76 10.17
CA GLU A 87 12.37 -0.13 9.23
C GLU A 87 11.78 1.17 8.65
N PHE A 88 10.46 1.23 8.46
CA PHE A 88 9.77 2.46 8.08
C PHE A 88 9.99 3.57 9.12
N ILE A 89 9.83 3.26 10.40
CA ILE A 89 10.06 4.21 11.49
C ILE A 89 11.51 4.71 11.47
N ARG A 90 12.49 3.81 11.33
CA ARG A 90 13.92 4.17 11.28
C ARG A 90 14.26 5.10 10.11
N VAL A 91 13.77 4.78 8.92
CA VAL A 91 13.97 5.63 7.73
C VAL A 91 13.34 7.01 7.95
N PHE A 92 12.14 7.04 8.52
CA PHE A 92 11.46 8.29 8.82
C PHE A 92 12.22 9.14 9.86
N GLU A 93 12.72 8.53 10.93
CA GLU A 93 13.55 9.20 11.94
C GLU A 93 14.84 9.79 11.36
N GLU A 94 15.52 9.04 10.50
CA GLU A 94 16.73 9.49 9.82
C GLU A 94 16.44 10.73 8.96
N GLN A 95 15.31 10.73 8.23
CA GLN A 95 14.89 11.89 7.45
C GLN A 95 14.47 13.07 8.33
N ALA A 96 13.75 12.83 9.41
CA ALA A 96 13.37 13.88 10.35
C ALA A 96 14.61 14.59 10.94
N LYS A 97 15.66 13.84 11.28
CA LYS A 97 16.94 14.41 11.74
C LYS A 97 17.64 15.26 10.67
N GLN A 98 17.54 14.87 9.39
CA GLN A 98 18.12 15.64 8.27
C GLN A 98 17.33 16.92 7.97
N ILE A 99 16.00 16.87 8.10
CA ILE A 99 15.12 18.04 7.97
C ILE A 99 15.44 19.07 9.06
N GLY A 100 15.85 18.61 10.24
CA GLY A 100 16.18 19.45 11.37
C GLY A 100 14.99 19.65 12.30
N LYS A 101 14.90 20.84 12.92
CA LYS A 101 13.85 21.12 13.90
C LYS A 101 12.49 21.21 13.23
N VAL A 102 11.59 20.32 13.62
CA VAL A 102 10.18 20.33 13.25
C VAL A 102 9.32 20.56 14.50
N ASP A 103 8.25 21.34 14.39
CA ASP A 103 7.37 21.63 15.52
C ASP A 103 6.25 20.60 15.65
N PHE A 104 5.77 20.04 14.54
CA PHE A 104 4.61 19.17 14.51
C PHE A 104 4.86 17.94 13.64
N LEU A 105 4.30 16.80 14.06
CA LEU A 105 4.17 15.59 13.23
C LEU A 105 2.72 15.46 12.78
N ALA A 106 2.48 15.35 11.48
CA ALA A 106 1.14 15.15 10.95
C ALA A 106 0.92 13.67 10.57
N GLN A 107 -0.22 13.12 10.97
CA GLN A 107 -0.57 11.72 10.83
C GLN A 107 -1.98 11.55 10.28
N GLY A 108 -2.15 10.61 9.33
CA GLY A 108 -3.43 10.36 8.65
C GLY A 108 -4.34 9.37 9.38
N THR A 109 -4.41 9.45 10.70
CA THR A 109 -5.33 8.66 11.53
C THR A 109 -6.77 9.03 11.19
N ILE A 110 -7.64 8.04 10.98
CA ILE A 110 -9.08 8.22 10.74
C ILE A 110 -9.90 7.60 11.87
N TYR A 111 -11.20 7.89 11.93
CA TYR A 111 -12.05 7.45 13.04
C TYR A 111 -12.05 5.92 13.26
N PRO A 112 -12.12 5.04 12.25
CA PRO A 112 -11.98 3.60 12.43
C PRO A 112 -10.68 3.18 13.12
N ASP A 113 -9.55 3.82 12.84
CA ASP A 113 -8.25 3.52 13.48
C ASP A 113 -8.30 3.83 14.99
N VAL A 114 -9.00 4.89 15.37
CA VAL A 114 -9.19 5.29 16.77
C VAL A 114 -10.02 4.24 17.52
N VAL A 115 -11.09 3.74 16.92
CA VAL A 115 -11.95 2.72 17.52
C VAL A 115 -11.22 1.39 17.65
N GLU A 116 -10.49 0.98 16.62
CA GLU A 116 -9.72 -0.28 16.60
C GLU A 116 -8.52 -0.28 17.56
N SER A 117 -7.93 0.89 17.84
CA SER A 117 -6.81 1.01 18.78
C SER A 117 -7.18 0.95 20.27
N GLY A 118 -8.45 0.75 20.58
CA GLY A 118 -8.89 0.41 21.95
C GLY A 118 -8.95 1.57 22.94
N LEU A 119 -9.05 2.82 22.49
CA LEU A 119 -9.31 3.97 23.37
C LEU A 119 -10.73 3.94 23.98
N GLY A 120 -11.44 2.83 23.82
CA GLY A 120 -12.82 2.62 24.32
C GLY A 120 -13.05 1.39 25.19
N GLY A 121 -12.03 0.68 25.71
CA GLY A 121 -12.26 -0.46 26.62
C GLY A 121 -11.62 -1.79 26.16
N GLU A 122 -11.53 -2.75 27.04
CA GLU A 122 -10.86 -4.05 27.06
C GLU A 122 -10.81 -4.95 25.78
N SER A 123 -10.84 -4.41 24.58
CA SER A 123 -10.62 -5.20 23.38
C SER A 123 -9.14 -5.32 23.07
N THR A 124 -8.67 -6.54 22.97
CA THR A 124 -7.33 -6.92 22.52
C THR A 124 -6.98 -6.15 21.26
N VAL A 125 -5.91 -5.36 21.32
CA VAL A 125 -5.38 -4.55 20.21
C VAL A 125 -5.14 -5.43 18.98
N ILE A 126 -6.10 -5.46 18.06
CA ILE A 126 -6.03 -6.28 16.83
C ILE A 126 -5.09 -5.63 15.80
N LYS A 127 -4.83 -4.32 15.92
CA LYS A 127 -3.94 -3.59 15.01
C LYS A 127 -2.89 -2.79 15.79
N SER A 128 -1.77 -3.40 16.08
CA SER A 128 -0.57 -2.73 16.61
C SER A 128 0.20 -1.91 15.53
N HIS A 129 -0.40 -1.57 14.38
CA HIS A 129 0.31 -1.07 13.21
C HIS A 129 -0.20 0.22 12.61
N HIS A 130 -1.33 0.72 13.07
CA HIS A 130 -1.79 2.04 12.72
C HIS A 130 -1.63 2.97 13.93
N ASN A 131 -0.43 3.51 14.07
CA ASN A 131 -0.18 4.85 14.54
C ASN A 131 -0.30 5.23 16.04
N VAL A 132 -0.46 4.33 17.00
CA VAL A 132 -0.55 4.79 18.40
C VAL A 132 0.62 4.32 19.29
N GLY A 133 1.48 3.43 18.82
CA GLY A 133 2.57 2.87 19.63
C GLY A 133 3.98 2.96 19.04
N GLY A 134 4.14 3.59 17.88
CA GLY A 134 5.40 3.60 17.14
C GLY A 134 5.95 4.98 16.81
N LEU A 135 5.61 6.00 17.60
CA LEU A 135 6.24 7.30 17.44
C LEU A 135 7.70 7.22 17.86
N PRO A 136 8.62 7.82 17.09
CA PRO A 136 10.02 7.84 17.44
C PRO A 136 10.25 8.61 18.75
N ASP A 137 10.75 7.95 19.78
CA ASP A 137 11.18 8.58 21.03
C ASP A 137 12.33 9.60 20.81
N THR A 138 12.87 9.62 19.59
CA THR A 138 14.07 10.39 19.21
C THR A 138 13.77 11.69 18.47
N VAL A 139 12.53 11.96 18.07
CA VAL A 139 12.13 13.20 17.39
C VAL A 139 11.36 14.09 18.35
N ASP A 140 11.97 15.20 18.71
CA ASP A 140 11.38 16.22 19.59
C ASP A 140 10.43 17.13 18.78
N PHE A 141 9.14 16.79 18.78
CA PHE A 141 8.07 17.62 18.22
C PHE A 141 7.10 18.05 19.33
N LYS A 142 6.48 19.22 19.16
CA LYS A 142 5.61 19.80 20.17
C LYS A 142 4.27 19.08 20.30
N GLU A 143 3.70 18.67 19.16
CA GLU A 143 2.36 18.10 19.10
C GLU A 143 2.17 17.22 17.85
N LEU A 144 1.28 16.22 17.98
CA LEU A 144 0.78 15.38 16.90
C LEU A 144 -0.48 16.04 16.30
N VAL A 145 -0.49 16.22 14.97
CA VAL A 145 -1.60 16.83 14.23
C VAL A 145 -2.34 15.75 13.44
N GLU A 146 -3.57 15.47 13.79
CA GLU A 146 -4.44 14.42 13.20
C GLU A 146 -5.77 15.00 12.68
N PRO A 147 -5.80 15.78 11.61
CA PRO A 147 -7.00 16.48 11.16
C PRO A 147 -8.13 15.54 10.70
N LEU A 148 -7.80 14.29 10.31
CA LEU A 148 -8.75 13.32 9.79
C LEU A 148 -9.34 12.42 10.88
N ARG A 149 -8.93 12.56 12.15
CA ARG A 149 -9.21 11.65 13.26
C ARG A 149 -10.71 11.37 13.49
N ASN A 150 -11.56 12.33 13.15
CA ASN A 150 -13.00 12.22 13.35
C ASN A 150 -13.76 11.88 12.06
N LEU A 151 -13.07 11.60 10.96
CA LEU A 151 -13.68 11.30 9.68
C LEU A 151 -13.73 9.80 9.40
N PHE A 152 -14.83 9.37 8.78
CA PHE A 152 -14.94 8.05 8.19
C PHE A 152 -14.25 7.99 6.82
N LYS A 153 -13.97 6.78 6.34
CA LYS A 153 -13.24 6.56 5.09
C LYS A 153 -13.88 7.24 3.87
N ASP A 154 -15.20 7.24 3.81
CA ASP A 154 -15.93 7.85 2.69
C ASP A 154 -15.86 9.37 2.75
N GLU A 155 -15.89 9.97 3.93
CA GLU A 155 -15.71 11.41 4.13
C GLU A 155 -14.29 11.83 3.76
N VAL A 156 -13.28 11.03 4.12
CA VAL A 156 -11.89 11.26 3.71
C VAL A 156 -11.75 11.24 2.19
N ARG A 157 -12.39 10.28 1.51
CA ARG A 157 -12.38 10.21 0.04
C ARG A 157 -13.08 11.43 -0.58
N GLN A 158 -14.20 11.85 -0.03
CA GLN A 158 -14.90 13.06 -0.48
C GLN A 158 -14.01 14.30 -0.33
N ALA A 159 -13.42 14.48 0.84
CA ALA A 159 -12.46 15.57 1.08
C ALA A 159 -11.30 15.54 0.07
N GLY A 160 -10.78 14.36 -0.25
CA GLY A 160 -9.73 14.19 -1.26
C GLY A 160 -10.13 14.71 -2.64
N ARG A 161 -11.37 14.42 -3.09
CA ARG A 161 -11.92 14.95 -4.37
C ARG A 161 -12.04 16.46 -4.34
N GLU A 162 -12.57 17.02 -3.28
CA GLU A 162 -12.72 18.49 -3.09
C GLU A 162 -11.36 19.20 -3.04
N LEU A 163 -10.34 18.54 -2.52
CA LEU A 163 -8.97 19.03 -2.49
C LEU A 163 -8.28 18.95 -3.86
N GLY A 164 -8.86 18.26 -4.85
CA GLY A 164 -8.34 18.13 -6.21
C GLY A 164 -7.35 16.97 -6.37
N LEU A 165 -7.40 15.96 -5.51
CA LEU A 165 -6.64 14.73 -5.71
C LEU A 165 -7.22 13.94 -6.89
N PRO A 166 -6.37 13.28 -7.72
CA PRO A 166 -6.83 12.44 -8.81
C PRO A 166 -7.69 11.27 -8.32
N GLU A 167 -8.74 10.92 -9.08
CA GLU A 167 -9.66 9.85 -8.70
C GLU A 167 -8.97 8.51 -8.46
N TYR A 168 -7.95 8.16 -9.27
CA TYR A 168 -7.19 6.91 -9.09
C TYR A 168 -6.48 6.81 -7.72
N LEU A 169 -6.19 7.95 -7.09
CA LEU A 169 -5.58 8.00 -5.77
C LEU A 169 -6.65 7.91 -4.66
N VAL A 170 -7.78 8.62 -4.84
CA VAL A 170 -8.88 8.69 -3.87
C VAL A 170 -9.68 7.39 -3.82
N SER A 171 -9.93 6.75 -4.97
CA SER A 171 -10.68 5.50 -5.09
C SER A 171 -9.82 4.25 -4.90
N ARG A 172 -8.52 4.42 -4.64
CA ARG A 172 -7.56 3.32 -4.49
C ARG A 172 -8.04 2.28 -3.48
N GLN A 173 -7.94 1.02 -3.91
CA GLN A 173 -8.22 -0.14 -3.06
C GLN A 173 -7.32 -0.15 -1.81
N PRO A 174 -7.84 -0.58 -0.65
CA PRO A 174 -7.04 -0.74 0.56
C PRO A 174 -5.74 -1.52 0.28
N PHE A 175 -4.64 -1.02 0.81
CA PHE A 175 -3.33 -1.65 0.67
C PHE A 175 -2.70 -1.79 2.05
N PRO A 176 -2.24 -2.97 2.42
CA PRO A 176 -1.68 -3.18 3.75
C PRO A 176 -0.38 -2.40 3.94
N GLY A 177 -0.11 -1.93 5.15
CA GLY A 177 1.11 -1.21 5.48
C GLY A 177 2.41 -1.93 5.06
N PRO A 178 2.53 -3.27 5.24
CA PRO A 178 3.68 -4.02 4.75
C PRO A 178 3.77 -4.18 3.22
N GLY A 179 2.85 -3.61 2.47
CA GLY A 179 2.85 -3.66 1.02
C GLY A 179 2.72 -5.09 0.48
N LEU A 180 3.38 -5.34 -0.65
CA LEU A 180 3.39 -6.65 -1.30
C LEU A 180 4.17 -7.71 -0.50
N GLY A 181 4.95 -7.34 0.51
CA GLY A 181 5.72 -8.28 1.31
C GLY A 181 4.91 -9.39 1.98
N ILE A 182 3.65 -9.09 2.36
CA ILE A 182 2.74 -10.10 2.94
C ILE A 182 1.88 -10.83 1.89
N ARG A 183 1.93 -10.40 0.63
CA ARG A 183 1.29 -11.08 -0.50
C ARG A 183 2.22 -12.08 -1.21
N ILE A 184 3.43 -12.23 -0.71
CA ILE A 184 4.41 -13.21 -1.16
C ILE A 184 4.57 -14.26 -0.07
N ILE A 185 4.17 -15.51 -0.35
CA ILE A 185 4.40 -16.63 0.56
C ILE A 185 5.87 -17.03 0.48
N GLY A 186 6.52 -17.22 1.62
CA GLY A 186 7.95 -17.48 1.69
C GLY A 186 8.80 -16.21 1.68
N GLU A 187 10.04 -16.32 1.24
CA GLU A 187 11.00 -15.21 1.22
C GLU A 187 10.61 -14.14 0.18
N VAL A 188 10.83 -12.87 0.53
CA VAL A 188 10.58 -11.72 -0.36
C VAL A 188 11.87 -11.40 -1.11
N THR A 189 11.81 -11.41 -2.44
CA THR A 189 12.91 -11.01 -3.32
C THR A 189 12.43 -9.97 -4.34
N PRO A 190 13.34 -9.16 -4.92
CA PRO A 190 12.96 -8.20 -5.97
C PRO A 190 12.22 -8.86 -7.14
N GLU A 191 12.66 -10.05 -7.56
CA GLU A 191 12.02 -10.83 -8.62
C GLU A 191 10.57 -11.21 -8.27
N LYS A 192 10.34 -11.76 -7.07
CA LYS A 192 9.01 -12.13 -6.60
C LYS A 192 8.09 -10.94 -6.47
N VAL A 193 8.62 -9.80 -6.04
CA VAL A 193 7.85 -8.55 -5.99
C VAL A 193 7.44 -8.11 -7.40
N ALA A 194 8.34 -8.15 -8.38
CA ALA A 194 8.02 -7.81 -9.77
C ALA A 194 6.90 -8.70 -10.33
N ILE A 195 6.95 -10.01 -10.07
CA ILE A 195 5.89 -10.95 -10.46
C ILE A 195 4.53 -10.54 -9.87
N VAL A 196 4.49 -10.23 -8.56
CA VAL A 196 3.22 -9.82 -7.92
C VAL A 196 2.76 -8.47 -8.44
N GLN A 197 3.67 -7.53 -8.66
CA GLN A 197 3.33 -6.22 -9.22
C GLN A 197 2.65 -6.34 -10.58
N ASP A 198 3.21 -7.16 -11.47
CA ASP A 198 2.67 -7.37 -12.81
C ASP A 198 1.33 -8.11 -12.77
N ALA A 199 1.24 -9.20 -12.01
CA ALA A 199 0.01 -9.97 -11.87
C ALA A 199 -1.13 -9.15 -11.22
N ASP A 200 -0.83 -8.40 -10.16
CA ASP A 200 -1.79 -7.52 -9.48
C ASP A 200 -2.25 -6.36 -10.38
N ALA A 201 -1.36 -5.83 -11.20
CA ALA A 201 -1.71 -4.79 -12.16
C ALA A 201 -2.69 -5.29 -13.22
N ILE A 202 -2.45 -6.48 -13.81
CA ILE A 202 -3.35 -7.13 -14.76
C ILE A 202 -4.70 -7.41 -14.11
N TRP A 203 -4.70 -7.98 -12.89
CA TRP A 203 -5.92 -8.29 -12.15
C TRP A 203 -6.77 -7.05 -11.91
N ARG A 204 -6.19 -5.98 -11.42
CA ARG A 204 -6.88 -4.70 -11.18
C ARG A 204 -7.39 -4.07 -12.48
N GLU A 205 -6.62 -4.13 -13.54
CA GLU A 205 -6.99 -3.58 -14.85
C GLU A 205 -8.23 -4.28 -15.41
N GLU A 206 -8.25 -5.62 -15.43
CA GLU A 206 -9.37 -6.38 -15.99
C GLU A 206 -10.65 -6.27 -15.14
N ILE A 207 -10.52 -6.20 -13.80
CA ILE A 207 -11.67 -5.91 -12.91
C ILE A 207 -12.27 -4.53 -13.23
N ALA A 208 -11.42 -3.52 -13.41
CA ALA A 208 -11.89 -2.16 -13.74
C ALA A 208 -12.53 -2.11 -15.13
N LYS A 209 -11.95 -2.78 -16.13
CA LYS A 209 -12.56 -2.89 -17.48
C LYS A 209 -13.92 -3.59 -17.47
N ALA A 210 -14.09 -4.56 -16.59
CA ALA A 210 -15.37 -5.25 -16.41
C ALA A 210 -16.39 -4.43 -15.58
N GLY A 211 -16.00 -3.26 -15.03
CA GLY A 211 -16.85 -2.43 -14.18
C GLY A 211 -17.13 -3.01 -12.79
N LEU A 212 -16.36 -4.00 -12.37
CA LEU A 212 -16.56 -4.74 -11.10
C LEU A 212 -15.82 -4.12 -9.90
N ASP A 213 -14.99 -3.12 -10.13
CA ASP A 213 -14.15 -2.46 -9.12
C ASP A 213 -14.94 -1.78 -8.00
N LYS A 214 -16.22 -1.46 -8.25
CA LYS A 214 -17.15 -0.87 -7.26
C LYS A 214 -17.93 -1.91 -6.46
N GLU A 215 -18.07 -3.12 -7.00
CA GLU A 215 -18.81 -4.21 -6.35
C GLU A 215 -17.92 -5.02 -5.41
N ILE A 216 -16.64 -5.14 -5.75
CA ILE A 216 -15.69 -5.97 -5.02
C ILE A 216 -14.99 -5.14 -3.94
N SER A 217 -15.17 -5.52 -2.69
CA SER A 217 -14.63 -4.78 -1.55
C SER A 217 -13.10 -4.86 -1.46
N GLN A 218 -12.52 -6.02 -1.78
CA GLN A 218 -11.08 -6.22 -1.83
C GLN A 218 -10.71 -7.25 -2.90
N TYR A 219 -9.70 -6.92 -3.69
CA TYR A 219 -9.11 -7.85 -4.66
C TYR A 219 -7.60 -7.62 -4.80
N TYR A 220 -6.84 -8.69 -5.00
CA TYR A 220 -5.40 -8.64 -5.18
C TYR A 220 -4.85 -9.95 -5.74
N ALA A 221 -3.62 -9.89 -6.28
CA ALA A 221 -2.82 -11.06 -6.59
C ALA A 221 -1.82 -11.36 -5.47
N ALA A 222 -1.55 -12.63 -5.21
CA ALA A 222 -0.55 -13.11 -4.28
C ALA A 222 0.34 -14.15 -4.94
N LEU A 223 1.63 -14.15 -4.64
CA LEU A 223 2.54 -15.17 -5.10
C LEU A 223 2.56 -16.32 -4.09
N THR A 224 2.18 -17.50 -4.56
CA THR A 224 2.37 -18.73 -3.81
C THR A 224 3.85 -19.14 -3.92
N ASN A 225 4.36 -19.91 -2.99
CA ASN A 225 5.70 -20.48 -3.14
C ASN A 225 5.66 -21.83 -3.89
N MET A 226 4.57 -22.09 -4.59
CA MET A 226 4.37 -23.32 -5.38
C MET A 226 4.96 -23.15 -6.77
N HIS A 227 5.68 -24.18 -7.21
CA HIS A 227 6.15 -24.28 -8.57
C HIS A 227 5.39 -25.40 -9.28
N SER A 228 5.12 -25.21 -10.54
CA SER A 228 4.53 -26.23 -11.38
C SER A 228 5.27 -26.38 -12.71
N VAL A 229 5.14 -27.55 -13.31
CA VAL A 229 5.63 -27.79 -14.66
C VAL A 229 4.67 -27.15 -15.65
N GLY A 230 5.18 -26.31 -16.52
CA GLY A 230 4.48 -25.76 -17.67
C GLY A 230 5.18 -26.15 -18.97
N VAL A 231 4.55 -25.91 -20.08
CA VAL A 231 5.14 -26.01 -21.41
C VAL A 231 4.92 -24.68 -22.11
N MET A 232 6.01 -24.01 -22.48
CA MET A 232 5.98 -22.78 -23.28
C MET A 232 6.80 -23.02 -24.54
N GLY A 233 6.12 -23.05 -25.67
CA GLY A 233 6.72 -23.53 -26.92
C GLY A 233 7.14 -24.99 -26.79
N ASP A 234 8.38 -25.30 -27.11
CA ASP A 234 8.94 -26.66 -27.05
C ASP A 234 9.70 -26.96 -25.75
N GLU A 235 9.71 -26.01 -24.78
CA GLU A 235 10.47 -26.13 -23.53
C GLU A 235 9.55 -26.36 -22.32
N ARG A 236 10.03 -27.18 -21.35
CA ARG A 236 9.42 -27.31 -20.04
C ARG A 236 9.86 -26.17 -19.15
N THR A 237 8.90 -25.52 -18.50
CA THR A 237 9.15 -24.48 -17.49
C THR A 237 8.81 -24.99 -16.10
N TYR A 238 9.51 -24.44 -15.08
CA TYR A 238 9.28 -24.72 -13.67
C TYR A 238 9.02 -23.38 -12.97
N ASP A 239 7.83 -22.84 -13.16
CA ASP A 239 7.49 -21.50 -12.78
C ASP A 239 6.49 -21.45 -11.63
N TYR A 240 6.28 -20.25 -11.11
CA TYR A 240 5.41 -19.99 -9.98
C TYR A 240 3.92 -20.10 -10.33
N ALA A 241 3.14 -20.36 -9.28
CA ALA A 241 1.70 -20.19 -9.31
C ALA A 241 1.30 -18.90 -8.59
N VAL A 242 0.45 -18.11 -9.23
CA VAL A 242 -0.18 -16.91 -8.66
C VAL A 242 -1.58 -17.26 -8.19
N ALA A 243 -1.96 -16.78 -7.01
CA ALA A 243 -3.32 -16.84 -6.49
C ALA A 243 -3.99 -15.47 -6.62
N LEU A 244 -5.19 -15.46 -7.18
CA LEU A 244 -6.06 -14.29 -7.23
C LEU A 244 -7.08 -14.37 -6.10
N ARG A 245 -7.37 -13.24 -5.50
CA ARG A 245 -8.42 -13.12 -4.49
C ARG A 245 -9.33 -11.96 -4.84
N ALA A 246 -10.65 -12.19 -4.75
CA ALA A 246 -11.67 -11.15 -4.76
C ALA A 246 -12.74 -11.51 -3.72
N VAL A 247 -13.11 -10.55 -2.88
CA VAL A 247 -14.09 -10.76 -1.82
C VAL A 247 -15.02 -9.56 -1.69
N THR A 248 -16.24 -9.84 -1.27
CA THR A 248 -17.20 -8.86 -0.77
C THR A 248 -17.26 -8.94 0.74
N THR A 249 -17.39 -7.79 1.37
CA THR A 249 -17.51 -7.67 2.83
C THR A 249 -18.21 -6.36 3.18
N THR A 250 -18.92 -6.36 4.29
CA THR A 250 -19.55 -5.16 4.84
C THR A 250 -18.74 -4.55 5.98
N ASP A 251 -18.03 -5.36 6.73
CA ASP A 251 -17.34 -4.99 7.97
C ASP A 251 -15.83 -5.33 7.98
N PHE A 252 -15.31 -5.97 6.93
CA PHE A 252 -13.97 -6.51 6.84
C PHE A 252 -13.60 -7.58 7.88
N MET A 253 -14.55 -8.02 8.71
CA MET A 253 -14.39 -9.11 9.66
C MET A 253 -14.81 -10.45 9.05
N THR A 254 -15.91 -10.43 8.30
CA THR A 254 -16.40 -11.56 7.52
C THR A 254 -16.34 -11.22 6.05
N ALA A 255 -15.88 -12.14 5.23
CA ALA A 255 -15.73 -11.93 3.80
C ALA A 255 -16.19 -13.14 3.03
N GLU A 256 -16.98 -12.90 1.98
CA GLU A 256 -17.42 -13.94 1.04
C GLU A 256 -16.61 -13.82 -0.25
N SER A 257 -16.25 -14.98 -0.84
CA SER A 257 -15.59 -15.00 -2.14
C SER A 257 -16.52 -14.41 -3.20
N TYR A 258 -16.04 -13.45 -3.96
CA TYR A 258 -16.81 -12.90 -5.07
C TYR A 258 -16.91 -13.91 -6.20
N ASN A 259 -18.10 -14.13 -6.72
CA ASN A 259 -18.34 -15.03 -7.83
C ASN A 259 -17.92 -14.35 -9.15
N MET A 260 -16.63 -14.42 -9.45
CA MET A 260 -16.03 -13.76 -10.61
C MET A 260 -16.56 -14.38 -11.93
N PRO A 261 -16.99 -13.55 -12.91
CA PRO A 261 -17.35 -14.04 -14.23
C PRO A 261 -16.22 -14.82 -14.91
N TRP A 262 -16.55 -15.97 -15.50
CA TRP A 262 -15.55 -16.86 -16.10
C TRP A 262 -14.79 -16.26 -17.28
N ASP A 263 -15.41 -15.37 -18.03
CA ASP A 263 -14.76 -14.63 -19.12
C ASP A 263 -13.69 -13.67 -18.59
N VAL A 264 -13.94 -12.98 -17.48
CA VAL A 264 -12.96 -12.15 -16.80
C VAL A 264 -11.80 -13.01 -16.27
N LEU A 265 -12.11 -14.11 -15.56
CA LEU A 265 -11.09 -15.04 -15.06
C LEU A 265 -10.25 -15.64 -16.20
N GLY A 266 -10.89 -16.02 -17.29
CA GLY A 266 -10.22 -16.55 -18.48
C GLY A 266 -9.25 -15.53 -19.08
N THR A 267 -9.69 -14.29 -19.23
CA THR A 267 -8.86 -13.19 -19.74
C THR A 267 -7.67 -12.91 -18.83
N VAL A 268 -7.92 -12.76 -17.53
CA VAL A 268 -6.86 -12.51 -16.54
C VAL A 268 -5.85 -13.63 -16.51
N THR A 269 -6.30 -14.89 -16.46
CA THR A 269 -5.44 -16.07 -16.46
C THR A 269 -4.56 -16.11 -17.70
N SER A 270 -5.16 -15.90 -18.88
CA SER A 270 -4.41 -15.86 -20.15
C SER A 270 -3.37 -14.73 -20.15
N ARG A 271 -3.75 -13.54 -19.72
CA ARG A 271 -2.82 -12.40 -19.65
C ARG A 271 -1.68 -12.66 -18.67
N ILE A 272 -1.97 -13.10 -17.44
CA ILE A 272 -0.93 -13.37 -16.44
C ILE A 272 0.07 -14.40 -16.94
N VAL A 273 -0.40 -15.53 -17.47
CA VAL A 273 0.51 -16.59 -17.95
C VAL A 273 1.35 -16.15 -19.15
N ASN A 274 0.83 -15.27 -20.01
CA ASN A 274 1.56 -14.84 -21.20
C ASN A 274 2.41 -13.58 -21.00
N GLU A 275 2.00 -12.67 -20.10
CA GLU A 275 2.64 -11.37 -19.92
C GLU A 275 3.60 -11.32 -18.71
N VAL A 276 3.33 -12.14 -17.66
CA VAL A 276 4.13 -12.15 -16.43
C VAL A 276 5.19 -13.25 -16.50
N LYS A 277 6.44 -12.85 -16.48
CA LYS A 277 7.56 -13.79 -16.50
C LYS A 277 7.54 -14.69 -15.26
N HIS A 278 7.97 -15.95 -15.43
CA HIS A 278 8.07 -16.93 -14.33
C HIS A 278 6.75 -17.31 -13.67
N VAL A 279 5.63 -17.20 -14.41
CA VAL A 279 4.30 -17.65 -13.95
C VAL A 279 3.70 -18.57 -15.01
N ASN A 280 3.29 -19.77 -14.60
CA ASN A 280 2.63 -20.74 -15.49
C ASN A 280 1.30 -21.27 -14.93
N ARG A 281 0.86 -20.83 -13.77
CA ARG A 281 -0.41 -21.20 -13.15
C ARG A 281 -1.07 -20.01 -12.45
N VAL A 282 -2.40 -19.99 -12.53
CA VAL A 282 -3.22 -19.02 -11.80
C VAL A 282 -4.32 -19.81 -11.06
N PHE A 283 -4.51 -19.50 -9.80
CA PHE A 283 -5.58 -20.00 -8.95
C PHE A 283 -6.54 -18.88 -8.57
N TYR A 284 -7.80 -19.21 -8.41
CA TYR A 284 -8.82 -18.29 -7.89
C TYR A 284 -9.62 -18.99 -6.79
#